data_2f7a65ee21252fe7848407b9b5f32ba7
#
_entry.id   2f7a65ee21252fe7848407b9b5f32ba7
#
_cell.length_a   1.000
_cell.length_b   1.000
_cell.length_c   1.000
_cell.angle_alpha   90.00
_cell.angle_beta   90.00
_cell.angle_gamma   90.00
#
_symmetry.space_group_name_H-M   'P 1'
#
loop_
_entity.id
_entity.type
_entity.pdbx_description
1 polymer ?
#
loop_
_entity_poly.entity_id
_entity_poly.type
_entity_poly.pdbx_seq_one_letter_code
_entity_poly.pdbx_strand_id
1 'polypeptide(L)'
;MCSDTSSALSEFLLTGKPVVTFKNRQPGPQLIDIDDPAQFEPAIERALARPAELLKAIHDHAEAIHPYRDGHSSERVLDAIDAFIAAGARNPRRKPLNLWRKLRIRRRIGYWGSA
;
A
#
# COMPACT_ATOMS: atom_id res chain seq x y z
N MET A 1 -9.73 10.78 9.48
CA MET A 1 -9.54 9.37 9.92
C MET A 1 -8.35 9.32 10.88
N CYS A 2 -8.45 8.53 11.96
CA CYS A 2 -7.34 8.29 12.87
C CYS A 2 -7.05 6.79 12.89
N SER A 3 -5.78 6.41 12.81
CA SER A 3 -5.33 5.00 12.76
C SER A 3 -3.86 4.88 13.16
N ASP A 4 -3.39 3.66 13.26
CA ASP A 4 -1.97 3.31 13.36
C ASP A 4 -1.39 2.96 11.98
N THR A 5 -0.68 1.85 11.84
CA THR A 5 -0.18 1.35 10.56
C THR A 5 -1.19 0.38 9.93
N SER A 6 -1.88 0.82 8.87
CA SER A 6 -2.91 0.01 8.19
C SER A 6 -2.92 0.28 6.68
N SER A 7 -3.20 -0.74 5.87
CA SER A 7 -3.42 -0.58 4.42
C SER A 7 -4.65 0.29 4.10
N ALA A 8 -5.64 0.33 4.98
CA ALA A 8 -6.82 1.18 4.85
C ALA A 8 -6.48 2.69 4.80
N LEU A 9 -5.30 3.09 5.31
CA LEU A 9 -4.81 4.46 5.19
C LEU A 9 -4.64 4.88 3.73
N SER A 10 -4.02 4.02 2.92
CA SER A 10 -3.81 4.30 1.50
C SER A 10 -5.13 4.43 0.75
N GLU A 11 -6.09 3.55 1.03
CA GLU A 11 -7.43 3.62 0.44
C GLU A 11 -8.16 4.90 0.86
N PHE A 12 -8.07 5.28 2.14
CA PHE A 12 -8.70 6.50 2.63
C PHE A 12 -8.06 7.76 2.03
N LEU A 13 -6.74 7.79 1.85
CA LEU A 13 -6.02 8.91 1.22
C LEU A 13 -6.46 9.15 -0.22
N LEU A 14 -6.95 8.11 -0.94
CA LEU A 14 -7.55 8.27 -2.27
C LEU A 14 -8.79 9.19 -2.27
N THR A 15 -9.43 9.37 -1.11
CA THR A 15 -10.55 10.31 -0.97
C THR A 15 -10.10 11.78 -0.85
N GLY A 16 -8.80 12.06 -0.83
CA GLY A 16 -8.23 13.41 -0.67
C GLY A 16 -8.42 14.01 0.73
N LYS A 17 -8.69 13.18 1.74
CA LYS A 17 -8.96 13.64 3.11
C LYS A 17 -7.77 13.41 4.02
N PRO A 18 -7.45 14.36 4.93
CA PRO A 18 -6.38 14.20 5.90
C PRO A 18 -6.56 13.02 6.84
N VAL A 19 -5.42 12.43 7.22
CA VAL A 19 -5.33 11.34 8.17
C VAL A 19 -4.35 11.70 9.28
N VAL A 20 -4.74 11.40 10.52
CA VAL A 20 -3.86 11.45 11.69
C VAL A 20 -3.47 10.01 12.02
N THR A 21 -2.16 9.77 12.20
CA THR A 21 -1.64 8.46 12.57
C THR A 21 -0.89 8.53 13.90
N PHE A 22 -0.84 7.39 14.60
CA PHE A 22 -0.11 7.27 15.84
C PHE A 22 1.02 6.24 15.69
N LYS A 23 2.27 6.69 15.82
CA LYS A 23 3.48 5.85 15.70
C LYS A 23 3.46 4.99 14.43
N ASN A 24 3.16 5.61 13.30
CA ASN A 24 3.15 4.91 12.03
C ASN A 24 4.55 4.41 11.67
N ARG A 25 4.64 3.18 11.18
CA ARG A 25 5.93 2.57 10.78
C ARG A 25 6.52 3.19 9.52
N GLN A 26 5.71 3.86 8.74
CA GLN A 26 6.10 4.53 7.49
C GLN A 26 5.48 5.93 7.44
N PRO A 27 5.92 6.86 8.30
CA PRO A 27 5.44 8.23 8.26
C PRO A 27 5.85 8.89 6.94
N GLY A 28 5.02 9.81 6.47
CA GLY A 28 5.28 10.55 5.24
C GLY A 28 4.55 11.88 5.20
N PRO A 29 4.86 12.77 4.26
CA PRO A 29 4.29 14.11 4.19
C PRO A 29 2.76 14.12 3.99
N GLN A 30 2.18 13.03 3.51
CA GLN A 30 0.75 12.84 3.33
C GLN A 30 0.00 12.51 4.63
N LEU A 31 0.72 12.28 5.74
CA LEU A 31 0.15 11.91 7.05
C LEU A 31 0.49 12.98 8.09
N ILE A 32 -0.38 13.12 9.09
CA ILE A 32 -0.05 13.81 10.33
C ILE A 32 0.23 12.70 11.35
N ASP A 33 1.51 12.33 11.49
CA ASP A 33 1.91 11.31 12.43
C ASP A 33 2.28 11.91 13.79
N ILE A 34 1.78 11.30 14.86
CA ILE A 34 2.05 11.71 16.23
C ILE A 34 2.62 10.51 17.02
N ASP A 35 3.42 10.78 18.03
CA ASP A 35 4.04 9.78 18.91
C ASP A 35 3.63 9.92 20.38
N ASP A 36 3.00 11.05 20.72
CA ASP A 36 2.48 11.36 22.04
C ASP A 36 0.96 11.60 21.98
N PRO A 37 0.17 10.95 22.85
CA PRO A 37 -1.27 11.20 22.95
C PRO A 37 -1.65 12.67 23.19
N ALA A 38 -0.79 13.47 23.85
CA ALA A 38 -1.03 14.88 24.05
C ALA A 38 -1.07 15.70 22.76
N GLN A 39 -0.49 15.19 21.68
CA GLN A 39 -0.49 15.82 20.34
C GLN A 39 -1.78 15.56 19.56
N PHE A 40 -2.69 14.72 20.08
CA PHE A 40 -3.85 14.26 19.32
C PHE A 40 -4.81 15.40 18.94
N GLU A 41 -5.16 16.25 19.91
CA GLU A 41 -6.08 17.36 19.69
C GLU A 41 -5.51 18.39 18.67
N PRO A 42 -4.27 18.90 18.85
CA PRO A 42 -3.65 19.77 17.83
C PRO A 42 -3.54 19.11 16.44
N ALA A 43 -3.28 17.82 16.37
CA ALA A 43 -3.21 17.09 15.10
C ALA A 43 -4.57 17.01 14.39
N ILE A 44 -5.66 16.83 15.14
CA ILE A 44 -7.02 16.88 14.61
C ILE A 44 -7.35 18.27 14.10
N GLU A 45 -7.06 19.33 14.86
CA GLU A 45 -7.28 20.70 14.43
C GLU A 45 -6.53 21.01 13.15
N ARG A 46 -5.26 20.61 13.06
CA ARG A 46 -4.45 20.73 11.86
C ARG A 46 -5.05 19.97 10.67
N ALA A 47 -5.56 18.75 10.90
CA ALA A 47 -6.22 17.97 9.86
C ALA A 47 -7.51 18.64 9.35
N LEU A 48 -8.28 19.25 10.26
CA LEU A 48 -9.52 19.97 9.92
C LEU A 48 -9.23 21.28 9.17
N ALA A 49 -8.14 21.96 9.51
CA ALA A 49 -7.68 23.16 8.82
C ALA A 49 -7.26 22.90 7.36
N ARG A 50 -7.00 21.65 6.99
CA ARG A 50 -6.67 21.20 5.61
C ARG A 50 -5.59 22.03 4.95
N PRO A 51 -4.35 22.12 5.50
CA PRO A 51 -3.30 22.94 4.93
C PRO A 51 -2.99 22.50 3.48
N ALA A 52 -2.76 23.47 2.60
CA ALA A 52 -2.55 23.21 1.17
C ALA A 52 -1.38 22.25 0.89
N GLU A 53 -0.31 22.35 1.66
CA GLU A 53 0.85 21.45 1.56
C GLU A 53 0.50 20.00 1.86
N LEU A 54 -0.31 19.76 2.91
CA LEU A 54 -0.78 18.43 3.26
C LEU A 54 -1.69 17.87 2.17
N LEU A 55 -2.63 18.67 1.65
CA LEU A 55 -3.52 18.24 0.57
C LEU A 55 -2.74 17.92 -0.70
N LYS A 56 -1.71 18.71 -1.03
CA LYS A 56 -0.82 18.41 -2.14
C LYS A 56 -0.10 17.09 -1.95
N ALA A 57 0.50 16.85 -0.77
CA ALA A 57 1.18 15.60 -0.47
C ALA A 57 0.24 14.37 -0.53
N ILE A 58 -1.02 14.54 -0.08
CA ILE A 58 -2.05 13.50 -0.20
C ILE A 58 -2.37 13.22 -1.67
N HIS A 59 -2.50 14.26 -2.49
CA HIS A 59 -2.78 14.13 -3.92
C HIS A 59 -1.64 13.40 -4.64
N ASP A 60 -0.40 13.84 -4.44
CA ASP A 60 0.79 13.25 -5.04
C ASP A 60 0.93 11.75 -4.66
N HIS A 61 0.67 11.43 -3.38
CA HIS A 61 0.67 10.05 -2.91
C HIS A 61 -0.45 9.21 -3.54
N ALA A 62 -1.64 9.77 -3.65
CA ALA A 62 -2.78 9.10 -4.23
C ALA A 62 -2.59 8.83 -5.74
N GLU A 63 -1.98 9.74 -6.49
CA GLU A 63 -1.62 9.54 -7.90
C GLU A 63 -0.55 8.46 -8.07
N ALA A 64 0.43 8.41 -7.17
CA ALA A 64 1.48 7.39 -7.21
C ALA A 64 0.93 5.97 -6.99
N ILE A 65 -0.12 5.82 -6.15
CA ILE A 65 -0.73 4.51 -5.85
C ILE A 65 -1.78 4.14 -6.89
N HIS A 66 -2.61 5.11 -7.28
CA HIS A 66 -3.76 4.85 -8.16
C HIS A 66 -3.96 6.00 -9.16
N PRO A 67 -3.18 6.01 -10.24
CA PRO A 67 -3.20 7.09 -11.23
C PRO A 67 -4.50 7.16 -12.04
N TYR A 68 -5.26 6.06 -12.12
CA TYR A 68 -6.49 5.98 -12.89
C TYR A 68 -7.72 6.04 -11.98
N ARG A 69 -8.52 7.11 -12.10
CA ARG A 69 -9.73 7.34 -11.29
C ARG A 69 -11.00 7.49 -12.14
N ASP A 70 -10.93 7.03 -13.38
CA ASP A 70 -12.00 7.16 -14.39
C ASP A 70 -12.96 5.98 -14.45
N GLY A 71 -12.80 4.98 -13.56
CA GLY A 71 -13.64 3.78 -13.51
C GLY A 71 -13.30 2.70 -14.53
N HIS A 72 -12.31 2.92 -15.42
CA HIS A 72 -11.93 1.99 -16.50
C HIS A 72 -10.75 1.07 -16.16
N SER A 73 -10.42 0.91 -14.88
CA SER A 73 -9.26 0.09 -14.47
C SER A 73 -9.42 -1.38 -14.87
N SER A 74 -10.63 -1.94 -14.79
CA SER A 74 -10.91 -3.32 -15.18
C SER A 74 -10.71 -3.55 -16.68
N GLU A 75 -11.15 -2.61 -17.52
CA GLU A 75 -10.97 -2.66 -18.98
C GLU A 75 -9.48 -2.67 -19.32
N ARG A 76 -8.68 -1.77 -18.71
CA ARG A 76 -7.23 -1.73 -18.90
C ARG A 76 -6.53 -3.04 -18.49
N VAL A 77 -7.01 -3.70 -17.45
CA VAL A 77 -6.48 -5.00 -17.03
C VAL A 77 -6.80 -6.07 -18.08
N LEU A 78 -8.03 -6.09 -18.61
CA LEU A 78 -8.43 -7.02 -19.67
C LEU A 78 -7.64 -6.78 -20.95
N ASP A 79 -7.52 -5.54 -21.40
CA ASP A 79 -6.74 -5.15 -22.57
C ASP A 79 -5.27 -5.59 -22.44
N ALA A 80 -4.68 -5.40 -21.24
CA ALA A 80 -3.32 -5.82 -20.97
C ALA A 80 -3.15 -7.35 -21.00
N ILE A 81 -4.16 -8.10 -20.51
CA ILE A 81 -4.19 -9.56 -20.58
C ILE A 81 -4.30 -10.03 -22.03
N ASP A 82 -5.20 -9.44 -22.81
CA ASP A 82 -5.40 -9.79 -24.21
C ASP A 82 -4.15 -9.49 -25.04
N ALA A 83 -3.54 -8.32 -24.84
CA ALA A 83 -2.28 -7.97 -25.46
C ALA A 83 -1.14 -8.95 -25.08
N PHE A 84 -1.08 -9.39 -23.82
CA PHE A 84 -0.10 -10.37 -23.34
C PHE A 84 -0.31 -11.73 -24.00
N ILE A 85 -1.55 -12.18 -24.13
CA ILE A 85 -1.91 -13.44 -24.81
C ILE A 85 -1.58 -13.35 -26.31
N ALA A 86 -1.98 -12.26 -26.97
CA ALA A 86 -1.73 -12.02 -28.40
C ALA A 86 -0.24 -11.97 -28.74
N ALA A 87 0.58 -11.41 -27.85
CA ALA A 87 2.04 -11.40 -27.99
C ALA A 87 2.69 -12.79 -27.82
N GLY A 88 1.91 -13.85 -27.59
CA GLY A 88 2.40 -15.21 -27.42
C GLY A 88 3.33 -15.35 -26.20
N ALA A 89 3.19 -14.46 -25.23
CA ALA A 89 4.04 -14.42 -24.05
C ALA A 89 3.76 -15.63 -23.15
N ARG A 90 4.35 -16.75 -23.53
CA ARG A 90 4.53 -17.89 -22.63
C ARG A 90 5.58 -17.49 -21.60
N ASN A 91 5.30 -17.65 -20.31
CA ASN A 91 6.30 -17.50 -19.28
C ASN A 91 7.36 -18.61 -19.45
N PRO A 92 8.50 -18.32 -20.14
CA PRO A 92 9.45 -19.38 -20.51
C PRO A 92 10.29 -19.86 -19.33
N ARG A 93 10.18 -19.17 -18.21
CA ARG A 93 10.98 -19.51 -17.01
C ARG A 93 10.18 -20.46 -16.12
N ARG A 94 10.53 -21.74 -16.15
CA ARG A 94 10.15 -22.68 -15.10
C ARG A 94 10.52 -22.05 -13.74
N LYS A 95 9.53 -21.93 -12.85
CA LYS A 95 9.80 -21.49 -11.47
C LYS A 95 10.90 -22.37 -10.88
N PRO A 96 11.99 -21.80 -10.39
CA PRO A 96 13.03 -22.58 -9.72
C PRO A 96 12.40 -23.33 -8.56
N LEU A 97 12.82 -24.58 -8.36
CA LEU A 97 12.26 -25.46 -7.31
C LEU A 97 12.45 -24.90 -5.89
N ASN A 98 13.28 -23.86 -5.74
CA ASN A 98 13.58 -23.18 -4.47
C ASN A 98 13.88 -24.14 -3.31
N LEU A 99 14.55 -25.27 -3.61
CA LEU A 99 14.83 -26.32 -2.65
C LEU A 99 15.54 -25.82 -1.40
N TRP A 100 16.54 -24.95 -1.58
CA TRP A 100 17.27 -24.32 -0.48
C TRP A 100 16.36 -23.48 0.42
N ARG A 101 15.45 -22.71 -0.17
CA ARG A 101 14.47 -21.93 0.58
C ARG A 101 13.52 -22.81 1.36
N LYS A 102 13.00 -23.88 0.72
CA LYS A 102 12.12 -24.86 1.36
C LYS A 102 12.84 -25.58 2.51
N LEU A 103 14.09 -25.99 2.32
CA LEU A 103 14.89 -26.64 3.34
C LEU A 103 15.14 -25.70 4.53
N ARG A 104 15.51 -24.46 4.26
CA ARG A 104 15.74 -23.44 5.30
C ARG A 104 14.48 -23.17 6.12
N ILE A 105 13.32 -23.03 5.46
CA ILE A 105 12.04 -22.83 6.14
C ILE A 105 11.69 -24.03 7.00
N ARG A 106 11.76 -25.25 6.47
CA ARG A 106 11.47 -26.48 7.22
C ARG A 106 12.37 -26.62 8.45
N ARG A 107 13.67 -26.31 8.29
CA ARG A 107 14.61 -26.35 9.41
C ARG A 107 14.27 -25.30 10.48
N ARG A 108 13.83 -24.10 10.06
CA ARG A 108 13.48 -23.02 10.98
C ARG A 108 12.22 -23.28 11.79
N ILE A 109 11.24 -23.96 11.19
CA ILE A 109 9.96 -24.32 11.86
C ILE A 109 9.97 -25.72 12.45
N GLY A 110 11.10 -26.44 12.41
CA GLY A 110 11.20 -27.82 12.93
C GLY A 110 10.37 -28.85 12.17
N TYR A 111 9.87 -28.52 10.96
CA TYR A 111 9.01 -29.38 10.17
C TYR A 111 9.84 -30.34 9.31
N TRP A 112 10.04 -31.53 9.81
CA TRP A 112 10.54 -32.68 9.05
C TRP A 112 9.35 -33.62 8.86
N GLY A 113 8.64 -33.48 7.75
CA GLY A 113 7.41 -34.22 7.52
C GLY A 113 7.50 -35.67 8.02
N SER A 114 6.55 -36.03 8.88
CA SER A 114 6.26 -37.45 9.15
C SER A 114 5.80 -38.07 7.84
N ALA A 115 6.53 -39.06 7.37
CA ALA A 115 6.09 -39.93 6.31
C ALA A 115 4.82 -40.64 6.70
#